data_d8be55f91922d5a62af8ac78caa076fc
#
_entry.id   d8be55f91922d5a62af8ac78caa076fc
#
_cell.length_a   1.000
_cell.length_b   1.000
_cell.length_c   1.000
_cell.angle_alpha   90.00
_cell.angle_beta   90.00
_cell.angle_gamma   90.00
#
_symmetry.space_group_name_H-M   'P 1'
#
loop_
_entity.id
_entity.type
_entity.pdbx_description
1 polymer ?
#
loop_
_entity_poly.entity_id
_entity_poly.type
_entity_poly.pdbx_seq_one_letter_code
_entity_poly.pdbx_strand_id
1 'polypeptide(L)'
;YDGLVAKSQNRLGSLRFDLLAINDRLSNFLTAGFYYKTFMWPAAFWEKIYEPIIRNAAGLGSLSLKDDPDVYDKGFLHCDLLIIGAGPSGLAAAVTAARSGAQVIIADEDFCMGGRLNSETFLLEDSSGSEWAIKIVGELKNMPNVRVMSRTTVIGAFDHGTYGAVERISDHVLQPEIDKPRQILWRIYTQRTILAGGAIERPI
;
A
#
# COMPACT_ATOMS: atom_id res chain seq x y z
N TYR A 1 -8.45 -1.63 -16.81
CA TYR A 1 -8.28 -0.52 -17.76
C TYR A 1 -8.48 -1.03 -19.18
N ASP A 2 -9.17 -0.24 -20.00
CA ASP A 2 -9.27 -0.53 -21.42
C ASP A 2 -7.88 -0.54 -22.05
N GLY A 3 -7.57 -1.56 -22.87
CA GLY A 3 -6.24 -1.72 -23.47
C GLY A 3 -5.17 -2.36 -22.58
N LEU A 4 -5.52 -2.91 -21.43
CA LEU A 4 -4.58 -3.65 -20.60
C LEU A 4 -4.02 -4.86 -21.34
N VAL A 5 -2.71 -4.90 -21.51
CA VAL A 5 -2.00 -6.03 -22.13
C VAL A 5 -1.33 -6.86 -21.04
N ALA A 6 -1.88 -8.03 -20.78
CA ALA A 6 -1.27 -9.01 -19.89
C ALA A 6 -0.24 -9.86 -20.64
N LYS A 7 0.97 -9.93 -20.12
CA LYS A 7 2.03 -10.81 -20.63
C LYS A 7 2.41 -11.80 -19.53
N SER A 8 2.44 -13.10 -19.88
CA SER A 8 2.95 -14.09 -18.95
C SER A 8 4.46 -13.91 -18.79
N GLN A 9 4.91 -14.01 -17.56
CA GLN A 9 6.32 -14.04 -17.18
C GLN A 9 6.70 -15.47 -16.79
N ASN A 10 7.97 -15.70 -16.46
CA ASN A 10 8.49 -16.99 -15.99
C ASN A 10 8.04 -18.22 -16.80
N ARG A 11 7.95 -18.11 -18.10
CA ARG A 11 7.73 -19.24 -19.02
C ARG A 11 8.70 -19.21 -20.19
N LEU A 12 9.03 -20.37 -20.69
CA LEU A 12 9.80 -20.54 -21.92
C LEU A 12 8.98 -21.41 -22.90
N GLY A 13 8.45 -20.77 -23.94
CA GLY A 13 7.53 -21.39 -24.91
C GLY A 13 6.12 -20.86 -24.79
N SER A 14 5.12 -21.72 -24.67
CA SER A 14 3.71 -21.37 -24.55
C SER A 14 3.14 -21.74 -23.17
N LEU A 15 1.98 -21.19 -22.79
CA LEU A 15 1.29 -21.58 -21.57
C LEU A 15 0.87 -23.08 -21.56
N ARG A 16 0.72 -23.69 -22.75
CA ARG A 16 0.43 -25.11 -22.89
C ARG A 16 1.67 -25.99 -22.80
N PHE A 17 2.81 -25.45 -23.19
CA PHE A 17 4.07 -26.19 -23.22
C PHE A 17 5.17 -25.26 -22.72
N ASP A 18 5.42 -25.35 -21.43
CA ASP A 18 6.43 -24.55 -20.75
C ASP A 18 7.67 -25.41 -20.46
N LEU A 19 8.77 -25.08 -21.12
CA LEU A 19 10.03 -25.77 -20.89
C LEU A 19 10.60 -25.55 -19.48
N LEU A 20 10.24 -24.44 -18.81
CA LEU A 20 10.67 -24.20 -17.43
C LEU A 20 9.98 -25.11 -16.42
N ALA A 21 8.87 -25.77 -16.79
CA ALA A 21 8.22 -26.76 -15.93
C ALA A 21 9.14 -27.97 -15.59
N ILE A 22 10.26 -28.15 -16.30
CA ILE A 22 11.28 -29.13 -15.93
C ILE A 22 11.88 -28.83 -14.55
N ASN A 23 11.88 -27.55 -14.14
CA ASN A 23 12.38 -27.14 -12.83
C ASN A 23 11.56 -27.76 -11.68
N ASP A 24 10.29 -28.05 -11.89
CA ASP A 24 9.43 -28.69 -10.88
C ASP A 24 9.93 -30.10 -10.54
N ARG A 25 10.47 -30.81 -11.54
CA ARG A 25 11.10 -32.13 -11.33
C ARG A 25 12.47 -32.04 -10.67
N LEU A 26 13.12 -30.89 -10.80
CA LEU A 26 14.43 -30.61 -10.20
C LEU A 26 14.30 -29.88 -8.85
N SER A 27 13.10 -29.66 -8.36
CA SER A 27 12.83 -28.87 -7.15
C SER A 27 13.60 -29.35 -5.92
N ASN A 28 13.84 -30.64 -5.78
CA ASN A 28 14.63 -31.22 -4.69
C ASN A 28 16.10 -30.77 -4.71
N PHE A 29 16.63 -30.39 -5.88
CA PHE A 29 17.99 -29.88 -6.05
C PHE A 29 18.06 -28.36 -6.04
N LEU A 30 16.94 -27.70 -6.38
CA LEU A 30 16.79 -26.26 -6.45
C LEU A 30 16.23 -25.69 -5.15
N THR A 31 16.81 -26.05 -4.02
CA THR A 31 16.41 -25.56 -2.70
C THR A 31 16.73 -24.07 -2.54
N ALA A 32 16.12 -23.41 -1.57
CA ALA A 32 16.39 -22.01 -1.29
C ALA A 32 17.90 -21.74 -1.17
N GLY A 33 18.39 -20.74 -1.91
CA GLY A 33 19.80 -20.37 -1.94
C GLY A 33 20.69 -21.20 -2.87
N PHE A 34 20.14 -22.11 -3.69
CA PHE A 34 20.92 -22.92 -4.64
C PHE A 34 21.82 -22.08 -5.56
N TYR A 35 21.35 -20.90 -5.94
CA TYR A 35 22.08 -19.99 -6.84
C TYR A 35 23.36 -19.43 -6.22
N TYR A 36 23.45 -19.30 -4.91
CA TYR A 36 24.68 -18.88 -4.24
C TYR A 36 25.80 -19.92 -4.36
N LYS A 37 25.46 -21.17 -4.55
CA LYS A 37 26.45 -22.26 -4.70
C LYS A 37 26.72 -22.59 -6.17
N THR A 38 25.70 -22.54 -7.01
CA THR A 38 25.75 -23.06 -8.38
C THR A 38 26.29 -22.05 -9.38
N PHE A 39 26.02 -20.74 -9.19
CA PHE A 39 26.33 -19.69 -10.17
C PHE A 39 27.48 -18.76 -9.71
N MET A 40 28.25 -19.15 -8.72
CA MET A 40 29.35 -18.33 -8.22
C MET A 40 30.62 -18.38 -9.09
N TRP A 41 30.70 -19.31 -10.00
CA TRP A 41 31.89 -19.48 -10.86
C TRP A 41 31.51 -19.69 -12.32
N PRO A 42 32.13 -18.97 -13.29
CA PRO A 42 33.04 -17.83 -13.07
C PRO A 42 32.28 -16.58 -12.58
N ALA A 43 32.84 -15.87 -11.59
CA ALA A 43 32.20 -14.69 -10.98
C ALA A 43 31.86 -13.59 -12.01
N ALA A 44 32.66 -13.43 -13.08
CA ALA A 44 32.42 -12.46 -14.14
C ALA A 44 31.11 -12.71 -14.95
N PHE A 45 30.56 -13.92 -14.85
CA PHE A 45 29.35 -14.28 -15.57
C PHE A 45 28.07 -13.95 -14.80
N TRP A 46 28.20 -13.60 -13.51
CA TRP A 46 27.05 -13.31 -12.67
C TRP A 46 26.16 -12.22 -13.25
N GLU A 47 26.70 -11.02 -13.48
CA GLU A 47 25.91 -9.88 -13.95
C GLU A 47 25.45 -10.00 -15.40
N LYS A 48 26.26 -10.67 -16.25
CA LYS A 48 26.01 -10.68 -17.70
C LYS A 48 25.19 -11.87 -18.18
N ILE A 49 25.22 -12.99 -17.45
CA ILE A 49 24.60 -14.24 -17.90
C ILE A 49 23.63 -14.78 -16.86
N TYR A 50 24.09 -15.03 -15.63
CA TYR A 50 23.29 -15.74 -14.65
C TYR A 50 22.14 -14.89 -14.09
N GLU A 51 22.40 -13.67 -13.71
CA GLU A 51 21.38 -12.76 -13.17
C GLU A 51 20.25 -12.49 -14.17
N PRO A 52 20.48 -12.13 -15.43
CA PRO A 52 19.42 -11.96 -16.42
C PRO A 52 18.57 -13.21 -16.65
N ILE A 53 19.19 -14.39 -16.67
CA ILE A 53 18.46 -15.66 -16.83
C ILE A 53 17.58 -15.93 -15.60
N ILE A 54 18.15 -15.80 -14.41
CA ILE A 54 17.43 -16.03 -13.14
C ILE A 54 16.30 -15.02 -12.99
N ARG A 55 16.55 -13.74 -13.26
CA ARG A 55 15.54 -12.68 -13.23
C ARG A 55 14.37 -12.98 -14.16
N ASN A 56 14.65 -13.38 -15.39
CA ASN A 56 13.60 -13.75 -16.36
C ASN A 56 12.83 -15.00 -15.89
N ALA A 57 13.52 -16.02 -15.41
CA ALA A 57 12.89 -17.24 -14.90
C ALA A 57 12.05 -16.98 -13.63
N ALA A 58 12.46 -16.05 -12.77
CA ALA A 58 11.72 -15.65 -11.59
C ALA A 58 10.50 -14.76 -11.89
N GLY A 59 10.35 -14.30 -13.13
CA GLY A 59 9.21 -13.46 -13.52
C GLY A 59 9.23 -12.06 -12.90
N LEU A 60 10.41 -11.51 -12.59
CA LEU A 60 10.56 -10.19 -11.99
C LEU A 60 10.25 -9.02 -12.96
N GLY A 61 9.98 -9.34 -14.22
CA GLY A 61 9.68 -8.35 -15.24
C GLY A 61 10.87 -7.49 -15.67
N SER A 62 10.56 -6.43 -16.35
CA SER A 62 11.55 -5.42 -16.76
C SER A 62 11.01 -4.02 -16.43
N LEU A 63 11.91 -3.13 -16.04
CA LEU A 63 11.58 -1.72 -15.86
C LEU A 63 11.16 -1.10 -17.20
N SER A 64 10.14 -0.25 -17.15
CA SER A 64 9.87 0.67 -18.25
C SER A 64 10.97 1.72 -18.29
N LEU A 65 11.61 1.87 -19.46
CA LEU A 65 12.58 2.94 -19.70
C LEU A 65 11.93 4.18 -20.35
N LYS A 66 10.60 4.22 -20.37
CA LYS A 66 9.87 5.40 -20.82
C LYS A 66 9.86 6.44 -19.73
N ASP A 67 9.93 7.70 -20.14
CA ASP A 67 9.76 8.81 -19.21
C ASP A 67 8.40 8.70 -18.50
N ASP A 68 8.38 9.02 -17.22
CA ASP A 68 7.15 9.09 -16.44
C ASP A 68 6.54 10.50 -16.60
N PRO A 69 5.37 10.62 -17.25
CA PRO A 69 4.73 11.91 -17.45
C PRO A 69 4.00 12.42 -16.20
N ASP A 70 3.90 11.59 -15.16
CA ASP A 70 3.14 11.92 -13.96
C ASP A 70 3.89 12.92 -13.08
N VAL A 71 3.13 13.78 -12.41
CA VAL A 71 3.65 14.75 -11.45
C VAL A 71 3.48 14.21 -10.03
N TYR A 72 4.52 14.34 -9.23
CA TYR A 72 4.56 13.93 -7.82
C TYR A 72 4.89 15.14 -6.95
N ASP A 73 4.30 15.17 -5.76
CA ASP A 73 4.55 16.23 -4.80
C ASP A 73 4.99 15.66 -3.44
N LYS A 74 5.50 16.52 -2.58
CA LYS A 74 5.91 16.18 -1.22
C LYS A 74 5.57 17.31 -0.26
N GLY A 75 5.20 16.94 0.97
CA GLY A 75 4.82 17.91 1.97
C GLY A 75 5.13 17.44 3.39
N PHE A 76 4.90 18.36 4.31
CA PHE A 76 5.12 18.14 5.73
C PHE A 76 3.82 18.37 6.49
N LEU A 77 3.55 17.53 7.48
CA LEU A 77 2.41 17.64 8.36
C LEU A 77 2.86 17.49 9.81
N HIS A 78 2.13 18.16 10.70
CA HIS A 78 2.37 18.11 12.14
C HIS A 78 1.05 17.83 12.85
N CYS A 79 1.07 17.01 13.90
CA CYS A 79 -0.09 16.73 14.74
C CYS A 79 0.33 16.28 16.14
N ASP A 80 -0.62 16.31 17.07
CA ASP A 80 -0.43 15.74 18.39
C ASP A 80 -0.61 14.21 18.34
N LEU A 81 -1.55 13.76 17.51
CA LEU A 81 -1.88 12.34 17.37
C LEU A 81 -2.05 11.95 15.90
N LEU A 82 -1.26 10.97 15.49
CA LEU A 82 -1.43 10.27 14.22
C LEU A 82 -2.19 8.96 14.47
N ILE A 83 -3.27 8.73 13.73
CA ILE A 83 -4.02 7.48 13.76
C ILE A 83 -3.86 6.80 12.41
N ILE A 84 -3.34 5.58 12.42
CA ILE A 84 -3.08 4.77 11.24
C ILE A 84 -4.14 3.67 11.16
N GLY A 85 -5.05 3.80 10.21
CA GLY A 85 -6.23 2.97 10.03
C GLY A 85 -7.50 3.63 10.54
N ALA A 86 -8.52 3.69 9.68
CA ALA A 86 -9.84 4.30 9.95
C ALA A 86 -10.94 3.24 10.06
N GLY A 87 -10.62 2.08 10.63
CA GLY A 87 -11.61 1.12 11.11
C GLY A 87 -12.32 1.61 12.37
N PRO A 88 -13.18 0.77 13.01
CA PRO A 88 -13.96 1.19 14.17
C PRO A 88 -13.09 1.75 15.31
N SER A 89 -11.99 1.10 15.61
CA SER A 89 -11.06 1.53 16.67
C SER A 89 -10.39 2.86 16.35
N GLY A 90 -9.94 3.05 15.09
CA GLY A 90 -9.31 4.28 14.66
C GLY A 90 -10.29 5.46 14.64
N LEU A 91 -11.51 5.26 14.14
CA LEU A 91 -12.55 6.29 14.14
C LEU A 91 -12.97 6.69 15.57
N ALA A 92 -13.15 5.72 16.48
CA ALA A 92 -13.46 6.01 17.89
C ALA A 92 -12.33 6.79 18.58
N ALA A 93 -11.07 6.39 18.33
CA ALA A 93 -9.91 7.10 18.87
C ALA A 93 -9.82 8.54 18.30
N ALA A 94 -10.05 8.71 17.00
CA ALA A 94 -9.99 10.01 16.33
C ALA A 94 -11.01 10.98 16.89
N VAL A 95 -12.28 10.57 16.99
CA VAL A 95 -13.35 11.45 17.49
C VAL A 95 -13.14 11.80 18.95
N THR A 96 -12.66 10.85 19.76
CA THR A 96 -12.39 11.09 21.19
C THR A 96 -11.25 12.10 21.36
N ALA A 97 -10.13 11.90 20.67
CA ALA A 97 -8.99 12.81 20.73
C ALA A 97 -9.33 14.20 20.15
N ALA A 98 -10.05 14.27 19.06
CA ALA A 98 -10.44 15.52 18.42
C ALA A 98 -11.36 16.36 19.32
N ARG A 99 -12.34 15.72 19.97
CA ARG A 99 -13.23 16.38 20.94
C ARG A 99 -12.50 16.89 22.16
N SER A 100 -11.35 16.31 22.53
CA SER A 100 -10.48 16.83 23.60
C SER A 100 -9.58 17.99 23.16
N GLY A 101 -9.63 18.40 21.89
CA GLY A 101 -8.87 19.53 21.37
C GLY A 101 -7.52 19.18 20.77
N ALA A 102 -7.14 17.90 20.69
CA ALA A 102 -5.90 17.48 20.07
C ALA A 102 -5.90 17.73 18.56
N GLN A 103 -4.75 18.08 17.98
CA GLN A 103 -4.55 18.11 16.54
C GLN A 103 -4.40 16.66 16.05
N VAL A 104 -5.36 16.17 15.28
CA VAL A 104 -5.44 14.77 14.86
C VAL A 104 -5.26 14.63 13.36
N ILE A 105 -4.41 13.68 12.95
CA ILE A 105 -4.39 13.17 11.59
C ILE A 105 -4.84 11.71 11.64
N ILE A 106 -5.86 11.37 10.85
CA ILE A 106 -6.27 9.99 10.63
C ILE A 106 -6.04 9.63 9.16
N ALA A 107 -5.25 8.57 8.91
CA ALA A 107 -4.87 8.11 7.60
C ALA A 107 -5.33 6.67 7.38
N ASP A 108 -5.90 6.41 6.20
CA ASP A 108 -6.34 5.08 5.78
C ASP A 108 -6.05 4.85 4.29
N GLU A 109 -5.64 3.64 3.94
CA GLU A 109 -5.33 3.30 2.56
C GLU A 109 -6.56 3.16 1.68
N ASP A 110 -7.72 2.91 2.26
CA ASP A 110 -8.97 2.77 1.56
C ASP A 110 -9.57 4.13 1.17
N PHE A 111 -10.41 4.10 0.13
CA PHE A 111 -11.17 5.28 -0.30
C PHE A 111 -12.39 5.54 0.60
N CYS A 112 -12.91 4.48 1.23
CA CYS A 112 -14.06 4.52 2.12
C CYS A 112 -13.62 4.10 3.52
N MET A 113 -13.58 5.05 4.43
CA MET A 113 -13.25 4.78 5.83
C MET A 113 -14.35 3.97 6.51
N GLY A 114 -13.99 3.20 7.54
CA GLY A 114 -14.88 2.32 8.27
C GLY A 114 -14.31 0.91 8.45
N GLY A 115 -13.35 0.51 7.60
CA GLY A 115 -12.76 -0.82 7.64
C GLY A 115 -13.83 -1.91 7.59
N ARG A 116 -13.81 -2.87 8.53
CA ARG A 116 -14.77 -3.98 8.59
C ARG A 116 -16.23 -3.54 8.77
N LEU A 117 -16.50 -2.35 9.32
CA LEU A 117 -17.87 -1.85 9.44
C LEU A 117 -18.60 -1.73 8.11
N ASN A 118 -17.85 -1.57 7.01
CA ASN A 118 -18.43 -1.47 5.67
C ASN A 118 -18.98 -2.80 5.12
N SER A 119 -18.61 -3.93 5.72
CA SER A 119 -19.01 -5.28 5.30
C SER A 119 -19.77 -6.07 6.37
N GLU A 120 -19.76 -5.63 7.60
CA GLU A 120 -20.43 -6.31 8.70
C GLU A 120 -21.91 -5.86 8.84
N THR A 121 -22.74 -6.79 9.33
CA THR A 121 -24.21 -6.60 9.38
C THR A 121 -24.73 -6.27 10.77
N PHE A 122 -23.88 -6.19 11.78
CA PHE A 122 -24.33 -5.82 13.13
C PHE A 122 -24.66 -4.33 13.24
N LEU A 123 -25.53 -4.00 14.19
CA LEU A 123 -25.95 -2.63 14.46
C LEU A 123 -25.05 -1.99 15.53
N LEU A 124 -24.71 -0.72 15.31
CA LEU A 124 -24.04 0.17 16.26
C LEU A 124 -24.98 1.35 16.53
N GLU A 125 -25.36 1.57 17.78
CA GLU A 125 -26.25 2.70 18.15
C GLU A 125 -27.50 2.77 17.25
N ASP A 126 -28.15 1.62 16.99
CA ASP A 126 -29.32 1.45 16.11
C ASP A 126 -29.11 1.76 14.62
N SER A 127 -27.87 1.96 14.17
CA SER A 127 -27.51 2.15 12.77
C SER A 127 -26.59 1.03 12.27
N SER A 128 -26.54 0.84 10.95
CA SER A 128 -25.54 -0.09 10.39
C SER A 128 -24.12 0.42 10.66
N GLY A 129 -23.15 -0.50 10.71
CA GLY A 129 -21.75 -0.13 10.92
C GLY A 129 -21.24 0.90 9.91
N SER A 130 -21.64 0.77 8.65
CA SER A 130 -21.29 1.72 7.58
C SER A 130 -21.90 3.10 7.78
N GLU A 131 -23.16 3.17 8.20
CA GLU A 131 -23.82 4.47 8.50
C GLU A 131 -23.15 5.16 9.69
N TRP A 132 -22.83 4.41 10.73
CA TRP A 132 -22.06 4.92 11.87
C TRP A 132 -20.71 5.48 11.42
N ALA A 133 -19.96 4.76 10.60
CA ALA A 133 -18.67 5.19 10.07
C ALA A 133 -18.80 6.49 9.25
N ILE A 134 -19.80 6.57 8.36
CA ILE A 134 -20.08 7.77 7.55
C ILE A 134 -20.38 8.98 8.47
N LYS A 135 -21.21 8.79 9.50
CA LYS A 135 -21.53 9.83 10.47
C LYS A 135 -20.30 10.34 11.20
N ILE A 136 -19.45 9.44 11.71
CA ILE A 136 -18.21 9.81 12.43
C ILE A 136 -17.21 10.49 11.50
N VAL A 137 -17.01 9.99 10.29
CA VAL A 137 -16.13 10.62 9.30
C VAL A 137 -16.65 12.01 8.92
N GLY A 138 -17.96 12.18 8.80
CA GLY A 138 -18.59 13.49 8.58
C GLY A 138 -18.32 14.45 9.73
N GLU A 139 -18.44 13.99 10.99
CA GLU A 139 -18.11 14.79 12.17
C GLU A 139 -16.63 15.21 12.15
N LEU A 140 -15.71 14.26 11.95
CA LEU A 140 -14.27 14.53 11.91
C LEU A 140 -13.87 15.52 10.82
N LYS A 141 -14.47 15.45 9.63
CA LYS A 141 -14.21 16.38 8.53
C LYS A 141 -14.64 17.82 8.84
N ASN A 142 -15.61 17.99 9.73
CA ASN A 142 -16.10 19.31 10.14
C ASN A 142 -15.30 19.92 11.32
N MET A 143 -14.37 19.16 11.91
CA MET A 143 -13.54 19.65 13.02
C MET A 143 -12.28 20.35 12.49
N PRO A 144 -11.98 21.58 12.87
CA PRO A 144 -10.84 22.33 12.35
C PRO A 144 -9.47 21.78 12.81
N ASN A 145 -9.47 21.00 13.88
CA ASN A 145 -8.28 20.34 14.43
C ASN A 145 -8.09 18.89 13.91
N VAL A 146 -8.82 18.49 12.86
CA VAL A 146 -8.71 17.14 12.28
C VAL A 146 -8.38 17.19 10.80
N ARG A 147 -7.41 16.40 10.41
CA ARG A 147 -7.14 16.09 9.00
C ARG A 147 -7.47 14.64 8.71
N VAL A 148 -8.45 14.42 7.84
CA VAL A 148 -8.87 13.10 7.38
C VAL A 148 -8.22 12.81 6.03
N MET A 149 -7.40 11.74 5.96
CA MET A 149 -6.62 11.37 4.79
C MET A 149 -7.02 9.95 4.35
N SER A 150 -7.95 9.85 3.40
CA SER A 150 -8.28 8.61 2.70
C SER A 150 -7.29 8.34 1.58
N ARG A 151 -7.23 7.10 1.07
CA ARG A 151 -6.27 6.66 0.03
C ARG A 151 -4.80 6.95 0.40
N THR A 152 -4.51 6.92 1.70
CA THR A 152 -3.21 7.29 2.24
C THR A 152 -2.61 6.12 2.99
N THR A 153 -1.54 5.58 2.45
CA THR A 153 -0.80 4.48 3.06
C THR A 153 0.37 5.03 3.86
N VAL A 154 0.41 4.74 5.16
CA VAL A 154 1.59 5.02 5.98
C VAL A 154 2.62 3.95 5.71
N ILE A 155 3.73 4.32 5.07
CA ILE A 155 4.74 3.41 4.53
C ILE A 155 5.92 3.15 5.49
N GLY A 156 6.05 3.95 6.54
CA GLY A 156 7.16 3.77 7.48
C GLY A 156 7.05 4.64 8.71
N ALA A 157 7.63 4.13 9.79
CA ALA A 157 7.86 4.83 11.04
C ALA A 157 9.38 5.01 11.22
N PHE A 158 9.80 6.21 11.52
CA PHE A 158 11.18 6.61 11.67
C PHE A 158 11.43 7.23 13.05
N ASP A 159 12.66 7.57 13.34
CA ASP A 159 13.02 8.15 14.62
C ASP A 159 12.29 9.48 14.90
N HIS A 160 12.18 9.80 16.20
CA HIS A 160 11.62 11.07 16.71
C HIS A 160 10.17 11.35 16.27
N GLY A 161 9.31 10.32 16.23
CA GLY A 161 7.90 10.49 15.89
C GLY A 161 7.64 10.91 14.44
N THR A 162 8.55 10.55 13.54
CA THR A 162 8.44 10.84 12.11
C THR A 162 7.83 9.66 11.38
N TYR A 163 6.84 9.92 10.52
CA TYR A 163 6.19 8.92 9.68
C TYR A 163 6.21 9.36 8.21
N GLY A 164 6.39 8.40 7.32
CA GLY A 164 6.21 8.59 5.89
C GLY A 164 4.85 8.08 5.46
N ALA A 165 4.12 8.85 4.66
CA ALA A 165 2.86 8.43 4.09
C ALA A 165 2.75 8.82 2.62
N VAL A 166 2.12 7.96 1.82
CA VAL A 166 1.84 8.22 0.40
C VAL A 166 0.33 8.39 0.24
N GLU A 167 -0.08 9.58 -0.14
CA GLU A 167 -1.47 9.91 -0.47
C GLU A 167 -1.67 9.81 -1.98
N ARG A 168 -2.64 9.00 -2.41
CA ARG A 168 -3.00 8.82 -3.83
C ARG A 168 -4.06 9.85 -4.21
N ILE A 169 -3.65 10.91 -4.91
CA ILE A 169 -4.53 12.03 -5.28
C ILE A 169 -5.29 11.74 -6.57
N SER A 170 -4.58 11.38 -7.64
CA SER A 170 -5.17 11.14 -8.96
C SER A 170 -4.85 9.77 -9.54
N ASP A 171 -4.19 8.91 -8.82
CA ASP A 171 -3.83 7.54 -9.22
C ASP A 171 -5.03 6.69 -9.70
N HIS A 172 -6.19 6.96 -9.13
CA HIS A 172 -7.44 6.25 -9.38
C HIS A 172 -8.31 6.90 -10.47
N VAL A 173 -7.85 8.02 -11.05
CA VAL A 173 -8.58 8.78 -12.06
C VAL A 173 -8.00 8.48 -13.45
N LEU A 174 -8.86 8.10 -14.40
CA LEU A 174 -8.45 7.77 -15.76
C LEU A 174 -7.89 8.99 -16.52
N GLN A 175 -8.41 10.17 -16.26
CA GLN A 175 -7.97 11.43 -16.86
C GLN A 175 -7.78 12.44 -15.73
N PRO A 176 -6.60 12.46 -15.11
CA PRO A 176 -6.30 13.42 -14.04
C PRO A 176 -6.26 14.85 -14.61
N GLU A 177 -6.63 15.82 -13.78
CA GLU A 177 -6.39 17.23 -14.08
C GLU A 177 -4.89 17.49 -14.17
N ILE A 178 -4.48 18.30 -15.15
CA ILE A 178 -3.06 18.54 -15.49
C ILE A 178 -2.26 19.06 -14.29
N ASP A 179 -2.88 19.82 -13.40
CA ASP A 179 -2.23 20.47 -12.26
C ASP A 179 -2.28 19.64 -10.96
N LYS A 180 -2.91 18.45 -10.98
CA LYS A 180 -2.97 17.59 -9.79
C LYS A 180 -1.87 16.56 -9.81
N PRO A 181 -1.10 16.43 -8.70
CA PRO A 181 -0.11 15.38 -8.59
C PRO A 181 -0.80 14.01 -8.60
N ARG A 182 -0.10 13.00 -9.10
CA ARG A 182 -0.54 11.61 -9.01
C ARG A 182 -0.57 11.15 -7.57
N GLN A 183 0.51 11.42 -6.85
CA GLN A 183 0.70 11.08 -5.45
C GLN A 183 1.43 12.20 -4.72
N ILE A 184 1.21 12.28 -3.41
CA ILE A 184 1.95 13.16 -2.51
C ILE A 184 2.66 12.30 -1.47
N LEU A 185 3.96 12.50 -1.32
CA LEU A 185 4.74 11.93 -0.23
C LEU A 185 4.71 12.88 0.97
N TRP A 186 4.03 12.48 2.02
CA TRP A 186 3.94 13.21 3.27
C TRP A 186 5.01 12.74 4.26
N ARG A 187 5.66 13.70 4.90
CA ARG A 187 6.43 13.49 6.12
C ARG A 187 5.63 14.05 7.28
N ILE A 188 5.14 13.16 8.14
CA ILE A 188 4.25 13.49 9.26
C ILE A 188 5.06 13.45 10.54
N TYR A 189 5.04 14.55 11.31
CA TYR A 189 5.63 14.63 12.64
C TYR A 189 4.51 14.59 13.68
N THR A 190 4.61 13.67 14.62
CA THR A 190 3.59 13.47 15.64
C THR A 190 4.18 13.24 17.01
N GLN A 191 3.47 13.67 18.05
CA GLN A 191 3.87 13.39 19.43
C GLN A 191 3.50 11.96 19.85
N ARG A 192 2.37 11.44 19.35
CA ARG A 192 1.87 10.09 19.63
C ARG A 192 1.24 9.46 18.40
N THR A 193 1.23 8.14 18.39
CA THR A 193 0.62 7.38 17.29
C THR A 193 -0.22 6.24 17.82
N ILE A 194 -1.37 6.03 17.20
CA ILE A 194 -2.20 4.85 17.38
C ILE A 194 -2.19 4.05 16.07
N LEU A 195 -1.77 2.79 16.16
CA LEU A 195 -1.87 1.84 15.07
C LEU A 195 -3.19 1.06 15.21
N ALA A 196 -4.13 1.35 14.32
CA ALA A 196 -5.46 0.74 14.26
C ALA A 196 -5.70 0.03 12.91
N GLY A 197 -4.65 -0.55 12.33
CA GLY A 197 -4.65 -1.16 11.00
C GLY A 197 -5.44 -2.47 10.88
N GLY A 198 -6.03 -2.96 11.97
CA GLY A 198 -6.80 -4.19 11.96
C GLY A 198 -5.96 -5.44 11.68
N ALA A 199 -6.59 -6.46 11.11
CA ALA A 199 -5.96 -7.71 10.72
C ALA A 199 -6.52 -8.19 9.38
N ILE A 200 -5.66 -8.82 8.59
CA ILE A 200 -6.05 -9.50 7.35
C ILE A 200 -6.45 -10.93 7.72
N GLU A 201 -7.68 -11.31 7.43
CA GLU A 201 -8.12 -12.69 7.55
C GLU A 201 -7.56 -13.50 6.39
N ARG A 202 -6.82 -14.54 6.72
CA ARG A 202 -6.27 -15.48 5.74
C ARG A 202 -7.09 -16.76 5.81
N PRO A 203 -7.85 -17.12 4.77
CA PRO A 203 -8.50 -18.43 4.73
C PRO A 203 -7.41 -19.51 4.73
N ILE A 204 -7.61 -20.53 5.56
CA ILE A 204 -6.74 -21.71 5.69
C ILE A 204 -7.24 -22.80 4.78
#